data_86580e8541b538254d72862a39ba09de
#
_entry.id   86580e8541b538254d72862a39ba09de
#
_cell.length_a   1.000
_cell.length_b   1.000
_cell.length_c   1.000
_cell.angle_alpha   90.00
_cell.angle_beta   90.00
_cell.angle_gamma   90.00
#
_symmetry.space_group_name_H-M   'P 1'
#
loop_
_entity.id
_entity.type
_entity.pdbx_description
1 polymer ?
#
loop_
_entity_poly.entity_id
_entity_poly.type
_entity_poly.pdbx_seq_one_letter_code
_entity_poly.pdbx_strand_id
1 'polypeptide(L)'
;MEIQAEQELREILCTLGDPLAEILSTSISGLLVCRTQLDPISIPGMLVDLLKEEPWRFKYILRVLPIEKVTEAELNLICRCIKEISARIKPLQTFRITVEKRHNCINSNDLIRGIASEIEREVDLSNPDWIILVEVIKNVAGLSIIKPHHIFSSVIEMRKLGGSFIS
;
A
#
# COMPACT_ATOMS: atom_id res chain seq x y z
N MET A 1 0.17 4.25 -21.67
CA MET A 1 0.48 4.71 -20.30
C MET A 1 0.97 3.59 -19.38
N GLU A 2 0.40 2.38 -19.42
CA GLU A 2 0.84 1.26 -18.55
C GLU A 2 2.25 0.78 -18.85
N ILE A 3 2.64 0.70 -20.11
CA ILE A 3 4.01 0.32 -20.51
C ILE A 3 5.05 1.33 -19.97
N GLN A 4 4.74 2.61 -20.04
CA GLN A 4 5.61 3.65 -19.50
C GLN A 4 5.69 3.59 -17.95
N ALA A 5 4.57 3.31 -17.29
CA ALA A 5 4.53 3.13 -15.84
C ALA A 5 5.32 1.89 -15.41
N GLU A 6 5.23 0.79 -16.16
CA GLU A 6 6.03 -0.42 -15.92
C GLU A 6 7.52 -0.14 -16.07
N GLN A 7 7.92 0.55 -17.14
CA GLN A 7 9.32 0.90 -17.36
C GLN A 7 9.85 1.82 -16.26
N GLU A 8 9.09 2.87 -15.91
CA GLU A 8 9.45 3.78 -14.82
C GLU A 8 9.61 3.03 -13.49
N LEU A 9 8.67 2.14 -13.15
CA LEU A 9 8.74 1.33 -11.93
C LEU A 9 9.97 0.43 -11.92
N ARG A 10 10.30 -0.19 -13.05
CA ARG A 10 11.48 -1.06 -13.19
C ARG A 10 12.78 -0.29 -12.97
N GLU A 11 12.91 0.89 -13.55
CA GLU A 11 14.08 1.77 -13.38
C GLU A 11 14.21 2.25 -11.93
N ILE A 12 13.10 2.61 -11.31
CA ILE A 12 13.05 3.01 -9.89
C ILE A 12 13.50 1.85 -9.00
N LEU A 13 12.91 0.65 -9.14
CA LEU A 13 13.26 -0.50 -8.32
C LEU A 13 14.71 -0.94 -8.51
N CYS A 14 15.24 -0.87 -9.72
CA CYS A 14 16.65 -1.11 -10.01
C CYS A 14 17.54 -0.11 -9.21
N THR A 15 17.18 1.17 -9.20
CA THR A 15 17.90 2.20 -8.44
C THR A 15 17.83 1.96 -6.93
N LEU A 16 16.70 1.46 -6.44
CA LEU A 16 16.51 1.10 -5.03
C LEU A 16 17.21 -0.19 -4.61
N GLY A 17 17.82 -0.92 -5.54
CA GLY A 17 18.61 -2.12 -5.27
C GLY A 17 17.93 -3.43 -5.60
N ASP A 18 16.79 -3.44 -6.30
CA ASP A 18 16.12 -4.65 -6.78
C ASP A 18 15.96 -4.67 -8.31
N PRO A 19 17.02 -4.96 -9.05
CA PRO A 19 16.96 -5.04 -10.51
C PRO A 19 16.17 -6.26 -11.02
N LEU A 20 15.86 -7.22 -10.16
CA LEU A 20 15.15 -8.46 -10.50
C LEU A 20 13.68 -8.44 -10.09
N ALA A 21 13.16 -7.31 -9.66
CA ALA A 21 11.75 -7.17 -9.29
C ALA A 21 10.82 -7.60 -10.46
N GLU A 22 9.83 -8.41 -10.13
CA GLU A 22 8.80 -8.84 -11.09
C GLU A 22 7.67 -7.84 -11.11
N ILE A 23 7.43 -7.21 -12.26
CA ILE A 23 6.29 -6.33 -12.45
C ILE A 23 5.22 -7.09 -13.24
N LEU A 24 4.05 -7.23 -12.62
CA LEU A 24 2.92 -7.94 -13.16
C LEU A 24 1.87 -6.94 -13.63
N SER A 25 1.60 -6.92 -14.93
CA SER A 25 0.43 -6.24 -15.47
C SER A 25 -0.84 -6.91 -14.97
N THR A 26 -1.76 -6.11 -14.48
CA THR A 26 -3.10 -6.58 -14.14
C THR A 26 -4.05 -6.33 -15.32
N SER A 27 -5.23 -6.98 -15.33
CA SER A 27 -6.28 -6.64 -16.29
C SER A 27 -7.06 -5.36 -15.89
N ILE A 28 -6.57 -4.63 -14.89
CA ILE A 28 -7.18 -3.42 -14.36
C ILE A 28 -6.36 -2.24 -14.81
N SER A 29 -6.97 -1.35 -15.57
CA SER A 29 -6.28 -0.17 -16.10
C SER A 29 -5.71 0.70 -14.98
N GLY A 30 -4.44 1.09 -15.15
CA GLY A 30 -3.71 1.93 -14.20
C GLY A 30 -3.25 1.22 -12.93
N LEU A 31 -3.31 -0.11 -12.88
CA LEU A 31 -2.86 -0.89 -11.74
C LEU A 31 -1.75 -1.88 -12.11
N LEU A 32 -0.60 -1.70 -11.50
CA LEU A 32 0.52 -2.64 -11.55
C LEU A 32 0.67 -3.32 -10.19
N VAL A 33 1.07 -4.57 -10.20
CA VAL A 33 1.50 -5.32 -9.01
C VAL A 33 2.98 -5.63 -9.17
N CYS A 34 3.75 -5.38 -8.14
CA CYS A 34 5.17 -5.69 -8.15
C CYS A 34 5.52 -6.67 -7.04
N ARG A 35 6.33 -7.66 -7.40
CA ARG A 35 6.95 -8.59 -6.46
C ARG A 35 8.42 -8.20 -6.32
N THR A 36 8.86 -7.89 -5.12
CA THR A 36 10.20 -7.38 -4.83
C THR A 36 10.85 -8.15 -3.68
N GLN A 37 12.18 -8.16 -3.64
CA GLN A 37 12.96 -8.70 -2.52
C GLN A 37 13.20 -7.65 -1.41
N LEU A 38 12.94 -6.37 -1.71
CA LEU A 38 13.01 -5.31 -0.71
C LEU A 38 11.85 -5.46 0.31
N ASP A 39 12.08 -4.99 1.52
CA ASP A 39 10.99 -4.88 2.50
C ASP A 39 9.92 -3.89 1.98
N PRO A 40 8.69 -4.36 1.73
CA PRO A 40 7.66 -3.50 1.15
C PRO A 40 7.32 -2.29 2.01
N ILE A 41 7.47 -2.38 3.33
CA ILE A 41 7.18 -1.27 4.25
C ILE A 41 8.22 -0.15 4.15
N SER A 42 9.46 -0.48 3.81
CA SER A 42 10.54 0.51 3.65
C SER A 42 10.50 1.24 2.30
N ILE A 43 9.94 0.63 1.26
CA ILE A 43 9.91 1.19 -0.11
C ILE A 43 9.30 2.59 -0.16
N PRO A 44 8.15 2.90 0.47
CA PRO A 44 7.60 4.25 0.42
C PRO A 44 8.57 5.34 0.91
N GLY A 45 9.33 5.08 1.97
CA GLY A 45 10.36 6.00 2.45
C GLY A 45 11.48 6.20 1.43
N MET A 46 11.98 5.11 0.83
CA MET A 46 13.01 5.16 -0.21
C MET A 46 12.52 5.93 -1.45
N LEU A 47 11.24 5.79 -1.82
CA LEU A 47 10.64 6.54 -2.92
C LEU A 47 10.54 8.04 -2.62
N VAL A 48 10.20 8.40 -1.39
CA VAL A 48 10.18 9.81 -0.95
C VAL A 48 11.56 10.43 -1.06
N ASP A 49 12.61 9.73 -0.63
CA ASP A 49 13.98 10.24 -0.71
C ASP A 49 14.46 10.35 -2.16
N LEU A 50 14.20 9.35 -2.99
CA LEU A 50 14.50 9.42 -4.43
C LEU A 50 13.74 10.56 -5.12
N LEU A 51 12.48 10.79 -4.76
CA LEU A 51 11.67 11.86 -5.34
C LEU A 51 12.20 13.25 -4.97
N LYS A 52 12.74 13.43 -3.76
CA LYS A 52 13.38 14.69 -3.36
C LYS A 52 14.64 14.99 -4.19
N GLU A 53 15.42 13.96 -4.50
CA GLU A 53 16.65 14.08 -5.28
C GLU A 53 16.38 14.19 -6.78
N GLU A 54 15.46 13.37 -7.29
CA GLU A 54 15.20 13.22 -8.73
C GLU A 54 13.69 13.24 -9.05
N PRO A 55 12.98 14.37 -8.81
CA PRO A 55 11.52 14.44 -8.97
C PRO A 55 11.04 14.16 -10.40
N TRP A 56 11.89 14.39 -11.40
CA TRP A 56 11.56 14.16 -12.82
C TRP A 56 11.40 12.68 -13.19
N ARG A 57 11.79 11.75 -12.33
CA ARG A 57 11.60 10.31 -12.53
C ARG A 57 10.17 9.85 -12.32
N PHE A 58 9.37 10.61 -11.57
CA PHE A 58 8.00 10.22 -11.20
C PHE A 58 6.97 10.90 -12.11
N LYS A 59 6.73 10.30 -13.28
CA LYS A 59 5.77 10.79 -14.27
C LYS A 59 4.50 9.97 -14.31
N TYR A 60 4.60 8.66 -14.11
CA TYR A 60 3.53 7.69 -14.27
C TYR A 60 3.17 6.98 -12.97
N ILE A 61 4.12 6.80 -12.05
CA ILE A 61 3.88 6.21 -10.73
C ILE A 61 3.35 7.28 -9.78
N LEU A 62 2.03 7.23 -9.55
CA LEU A 62 1.34 8.24 -8.74
C LEU A 62 1.17 7.81 -7.29
N ARG A 63 1.02 6.50 -7.04
CA ARG A 63 0.78 5.96 -5.71
C ARG A 63 1.39 4.56 -5.58
N VAL A 64 2.01 4.30 -4.44
CA VAL A 64 2.54 2.98 -4.09
C VAL A 64 2.02 2.58 -2.72
N LEU A 65 1.50 1.37 -2.63
CA LEU A 65 0.97 0.75 -1.43
C LEU A 65 1.81 -0.50 -1.11
N PRO A 66 2.38 -0.59 0.08
CA PRO A 66 3.11 -1.79 0.49
C PRO A 66 2.14 -2.92 0.84
N ILE A 67 2.42 -4.12 0.35
CA ILE A 67 1.67 -5.33 0.67
C ILE A 67 2.60 -6.33 1.35
N GLU A 68 2.25 -6.77 2.56
CA GLU A 68 3.06 -7.68 3.37
C GLU A 68 2.63 -9.13 3.24
N LYS A 69 1.32 -9.36 3.06
CA LYS A 69 0.75 -10.70 2.91
C LYS A 69 -0.21 -10.75 1.73
N VAL A 70 -0.27 -11.90 1.10
CA VAL A 70 -1.22 -12.20 0.02
C VAL A 70 -1.99 -13.46 0.38
N THR A 71 -3.30 -13.45 0.19
CA THR A 71 -4.20 -14.59 0.41
C THR A 71 -5.31 -14.61 -0.64
N GLU A 72 -6.11 -15.66 -0.65
CA GLU A 72 -7.37 -15.67 -1.41
C GLU A 72 -8.34 -14.65 -0.82
N ALA A 73 -9.19 -14.07 -1.69
CA ALA A 73 -10.16 -13.04 -1.30
C ALA A 73 -11.38 -13.66 -0.60
N GLU A 74 -11.16 -14.35 0.49
CA GLU A 74 -12.16 -14.93 1.37
C GLU A 74 -12.15 -14.28 2.75
N LEU A 75 -13.32 -13.96 3.29
CA LEU A 75 -13.48 -13.25 4.56
C LEU A 75 -12.67 -13.90 5.69
N ASN A 76 -12.82 -15.20 5.88
CA ASN A 76 -12.15 -15.91 6.97
C ASN A 76 -10.62 -15.94 6.83
N LEU A 77 -10.12 -16.08 5.59
CA LEU A 77 -8.69 -16.09 5.32
C LEU A 77 -8.08 -14.70 5.53
N ILE A 78 -8.76 -13.67 5.07
CA ILE A 78 -8.34 -12.29 5.28
C ILE A 78 -8.28 -11.96 6.78
N CYS A 79 -9.36 -12.24 7.53
CA CYS A 79 -9.42 -12.00 8.97
C CYS A 79 -8.30 -12.73 9.72
N ARG A 80 -8.05 -14.00 9.39
CA ARG A 80 -6.97 -14.79 9.99
C ARG A 80 -5.59 -14.19 9.72
N CYS A 81 -5.31 -13.83 8.47
CA CYS A 81 -4.04 -13.21 8.10
C CYS A 81 -3.83 -11.86 8.80
N ILE A 82 -4.87 -11.02 8.88
CA ILE A 82 -4.79 -9.74 9.59
C ILE A 82 -4.54 -9.97 11.08
N LYS A 83 -5.21 -10.91 11.71
CA LYS A 83 -4.99 -11.27 13.11
C LYS A 83 -3.52 -11.62 13.39
N GLU A 84 -2.93 -12.44 12.53
CA GLU A 84 -1.51 -12.84 12.65
C GLU A 84 -0.54 -11.65 12.66
N ILE A 85 -0.79 -10.62 11.81
CA ILE A 85 0.09 -9.45 11.71
C ILE A 85 -0.31 -8.29 12.63
N SER A 86 -1.48 -8.37 13.28
CA SER A 86 -2.02 -7.30 14.13
C SER A 86 -1.27 -7.10 15.46
N ALA A 87 -0.43 -8.05 15.86
CA ALA A 87 0.34 -7.99 17.12
C ALA A 87 1.23 -6.73 17.23
N ARG A 88 1.55 -6.07 16.13
CA ARG A 88 2.30 -4.79 16.14
C ARG A 88 1.49 -3.60 16.65
N ILE A 89 0.16 -3.69 16.66
CA ILE A 89 -0.72 -2.64 17.19
C ILE A 89 -0.75 -2.77 18.71
N LYS A 90 -0.10 -1.87 19.42
CA LYS A 90 -0.02 -1.89 20.89
C LYS A 90 -1.36 -1.54 21.55
N PRO A 91 -1.59 -1.88 22.83
CA PRO A 91 -2.88 -1.72 23.50
C PRO A 91 -3.51 -0.32 23.47
N LEU A 92 -2.73 0.74 23.50
CA LEU A 92 -3.24 2.13 23.50
C LEU A 92 -3.20 2.81 22.11
N GLN A 93 -2.89 2.05 21.08
CA GLN A 93 -2.85 2.57 19.71
C GLN A 93 -4.16 2.33 19.00
N THR A 94 -4.50 3.26 18.13
CA THR A 94 -5.71 3.24 17.32
C THR A 94 -5.45 2.74 15.90
N PHE A 95 -6.50 2.30 15.24
CA PHE A 95 -6.40 1.86 13.85
C PHE A 95 -7.60 2.28 13.00
N ARG A 96 -7.40 2.27 11.71
CA ARG A 96 -8.44 2.39 10.68
C ARG A 96 -8.31 1.24 9.68
N ILE A 97 -9.42 0.70 9.22
CA ILE A 97 -9.44 -0.28 8.14
C ILE A 97 -9.75 0.44 6.84
N THR A 98 -8.92 0.21 5.82
CA THR A 98 -9.12 0.71 4.46
C THR A 98 -9.26 -0.48 3.53
N VAL A 99 -10.40 -0.60 2.87
CA VAL A 99 -10.70 -1.68 1.92
C VAL A 99 -10.87 -1.06 0.54
N GLU A 100 -10.01 -1.44 -0.38
CA GLU A 100 -10.14 -1.17 -1.80
C GLU A 100 -10.40 -2.49 -2.54
N LYS A 101 -11.36 -2.52 -3.43
CA LYS A 101 -11.65 -3.74 -4.19
C LYS A 101 -11.92 -3.45 -5.66
N ARG A 102 -11.41 -4.34 -6.49
CA ARG A 102 -11.54 -4.28 -7.95
C ARG A 102 -11.92 -5.65 -8.49
N HIS A 103 -13.04 -5.69 -9.21
CA HIS A 103 -13.56 -6.92 -9.85
C HIS A 103 -13.77 -8.08 -8.84
N ASN A 104 -14.34 -7.75 -7.67
CA ASN A 104 -14.69 -8.72 -6.64
C ASN A 104 -16.04 -8.39 -5.98
N CYS A 105 -16.78 -9.41 -5.57
CA CYS A 105 -18.13 -9.31 -4.99
C CYS A 105 -18.15 -9.32 -3.46
N ILE A 106 -17.00 -9.50 -2.79
CA ILE A 106 -16.94 -9.54 -1.32
C ILE A 106 -17.52 -8.25 -0.73
N ASN A 107 -18.33 -8.35 0.32
CA ASN A 107 -18.93 -7.18 0.95
C ASN A 107 -17.89 -6.45 1.81
N SER A 108 -17.64 -5.17 1.50
CA SER A 108 -16.67 -4.37 2.24
C SER A 108 -17.06 -4.16 3.71
N ASN A 109 -18.34 -4.02 4.02
CA ASN A 109 -18.79 -3.86 5.39
C ASN A 109 -18.60 -5.14 6.21
N ASP A 110 -18.83 -6.31 5.59
CA ASP A 110 -18.60 -7.60 6.26
C ASP A 110 -17.10 -7.82 6.51
N LEU A 111 -16.23 -7.43 5.56
CA LEU A 111 -14.78 -7.41 5.76
C LEU A 111 -14.37 -6.51 6.92
N ILE A 112 -14.84 -5.28 6.94
CA ILE A 112 -14.51 -4.31 7.98
C ILE A 112 -14.96 -4.83 9.35
N ARG A 113 -16.19 -5.33 9.45
CA ARG A 113 -16.71 -5.90 10.71
C ARG A 113 -15.93 -7.13 11.14
N GLY A 114 -15.65 -8.06 10.20
CA GLY A 114 -14.89 -9.27 10.49
C GLY A 114 -13.48 -8.95 10.99
N ILE A 115 -12.78 -8.06 10.32
CA ILE A 115 -11.44 -7.64 10.73
C ILE A 115 -11.48 -6.92 12.09
N ALA A 116 -12.42 -5.99 12.28
CA ALA A 116 -12.53 -5.25 13.53
C ALA A 116 -12.83 -6.15 14.73
N SER A 117 -13.59 -7.24 14.55
CA SER A 117 -13.88 -8.20 15.60
C SER A 117 -12.67 -9.02 16.07
N GLU A 118 -11.64 -9.13 15.25
CA GLU A 118 -10.39 -9.85 15.58
C GLU A 118 -9.36 -8.97 16.31
N ILE A 119 -9.59 -7.66 16.40
CA ILE A 119 -8.60 -6.70 16.90
C ILE A 119 -9.19 -5.92 18.07
N GLU A 120 -8.75 -6.25 19.28
CA GLU A 120 -9.18 -5.58 20.53
C GLU A 120 -8.44 -4.23 20.70
N ARG A 121 -8.66 -3.30 19.78
CA ARG A 121 -8.06 -1.96 19.81
C ARG A 121 -9.11 -0.92 19.40
N GLU A 122 -8.87 0.33 19.73
CA GLU A 122 -9.75 1.44 19.42
C GLU A 122 -9.65 1.83 17.93
N VAL A 123 -10.81 2.15 17.34
CA VAL A 123 -10.90 2.63 15.95
C VAL A 123 -10.87 4.15 15.93
N ASP A 124 -9.97 4.73 15.16
CA ASP A 124 -9.95 6.15 14.84
C ASP A 124 -9.92 6.35 13.33
N LEU A 125 -11.02 6.87 12.78
CA LEU A 125 -11.15 7.06 11.32
C LEU A 125 -10.40 8.30 10.82
N SER A 126 -10.17 9.28 11.68
CA SER A 126 -9.62 10.58 11.32
C SER A 126 -8.10 10.64 11.45
N ASN A 127 -7.57 10.14 12.56
CA ASN A 127 -6.14 10.21 12.86
C ASN A 127 -5.60 8.91 13.48
N PRO A 128 -5.69 7.79 12.77
CA PRO A 128 -5.26 6.50 13.30
C PRO A 128 -3.74 6.40 13.43
N ASP A 129 -3.28 5.67 14.45
CA ASP A 129 -1.87 5.27 14.55
C ASP A 129 -1.47 4.29 13.46
N TRP A 130 -2.43 3.42 13.06
CA TRP A 130 -2.22 2.36 12.09
C TRP A 130 -3.34 2.30 11.05
N ILE A 131 -2.97 1.91 9.83
CA ILE A 131 -3.92 1.58 8.77
C ILE A 131 -3.82 0.08 8.50
N ILE A 132 -4.94 -0.61 8.63
CA ILE A 132 -5.11 -1.97 8.14
C ILE A 132 -5.57 -1.86 6.69
N LEU A 133 -4.67 -2.14 5.77
CA LEU A 133 -4.89 -2.05 4.35
C LEU A 133 -5.33 -3.40 3.79
N VAL A 134 -6.43 -3.40 3.05
CA VAL A 134 -6.95 -4.58 2.35
C VAL A 134 -7.21 -4.20 0.89
N GLU A 135 -6.36 -4.68 -0.01
CA GLU A 135 -6.47 -4.49 -1.45
C GLU A 135 -6.97 -5.79 -2.10
N VAL A 136 -8.21 -5.81 -2.56
CA VAL A 136 -8.81 -6.99 -3.20
C VAL A 136 -8.82 -6.81 -4.71
N ILE A 137 -8.16 -7.72 -5.42
CA ILE A 137 -8.08 -7.75 -6.88
C ILE A 137 -8.58 -9.12 -7.36
N LYS A 138 -9.76 -9.15 -7.95
CA LYS A 138 -10.42 -10.41 -8.34
C LYS A 138 -10.55 -11.36 -7.13
N ASN A 139 -9.90 -12.50 -7.17
CA ASN A 139 -9.92 -13.54 -6.11
C ASN A 139 -8.69 -13.51 -5.20
N VAL A 140 -7.89 -12.46 -5.23
CA VAL A 140 -6.68 -12.30 -4.41
C VAL A 140 -6.81 -11.05 -3.53
N ALA A 141 -6.39 -11.16 -2.28
CA ALA A 141 -6.30 -10.05 -1.34
C ALA A 141 -4.85 -9.80 -0.92
N GLY A 142 -4.41 -8.55 -1.07
CA GLY A 142 -3.17 -8.05 -0.51
C GLY A 142 -3.44 -7.33 0.81
N LEU A 143 -2.64 -7.61 1.84
CA LEU A 143 -2.88 -7.19 3.21
C LEU A 143 -1.63 -6.54 3.79
N SER A 144 -1.82 -5.47 4.55
CA SER A 144 -0.75 -4.81 5.33
C SER A 144 -1.29 -4.12 6.56
N ILE A 145 -0.43 -3.98 7.57
CA ILE A 145 -0.66 -3.10 8.73
C ILE A 145 0.45 -2.07 8.75
N ILE A 146 0.12 -0.85 8.37
CA ILE A 146 1.07 0.22 8.04
C ILE A 146 0.79 1.50 8.83
N LYS A 147 1.80 2.35 8.93
CA LYS A 147 1.62 3.73 9.36
C LYS A 147 1.08 4.58 8.22
N PRO A 148 0.37 5.69 8.50
CA PRO A 148 -0.13 6.58 7.44
C PRO A 148 0.94 7.06 6.45
N HIS A 149 2.17 7.29 6.91
CA HIS A 149 3.30 7.73 6.07
C HIS A 149 3.93 6.61 5.22
N HIS A 150 3.52 5.36 5.38
CA HIS A 150 3.93 4.25 4.51
C HIS A 150 3.13 4.17 3.19
N ILE A 151 2.24 5.13 2.94
CA ILE A 151 1.58 5.26 1.64
C ILE A 151 2.30 6.34 0.85
N PHE A 152 2.97 5.95 -0.24
CA PHE A 152 3.64 6.91 -1.12
C PHE A 152 2.63 7.53 -2.10
N SER A 153 2.74 8.84 -2.30
CA SER A 153 2.04 9.57 -3.35
C SER A 153 2.96 10.63 -3.94
N SER A 154 3.37 10.45 -5.20
CA SER A 154 4.25 11.40 -5.88
C SER A 154 3.63 12.81 -5.94
N VAL A 155 2.32 12.90 -6.16
CA VAL A 155 1.61 14.17 -6.22
C VAL A 155 1.63 14.92 -4.88
N ILE A 156 1.43 14.20 -3.76
CA ILE A 156 1.46 14.81 -2.42
C ILE A 156 2.88 15.24 -2.08
N GLU A 157 3.86 14.38 -2.33
CA GLU A 157 5.26 14.67 -2.00
C GLU A 157 5.82 15.81 -2.85
N MET A 158 5.51 15.88 -4.14
CA MET A 158 5.88 17.01 -5.00
C MET A 158 5.28 18.35 -4.53
N ARG A 159 4.03 18.34 -4.05
CA ARG A 159 3.40 19.56 -3.48
C ARG A 159 4.14 20.05 -2.24
N LYS A 160 4.60 19.15 -1.39
CA LYS A 160 5.40 19.51 -0.20
C LYS A 160 6.72 20.18 -0.61
N LEU A 161 7.38 19.67 -1.65
CA LEU A 161 8.61 20.27 -2.18
C LEU A 161 8.36 21.67 -2.79
N GLY A 162 7.30 21.83 -3.60
CA GLY A 162 6.93 23.12 -4.20
C GLY A 162 6.53 24.19 -3.18
N GLY A 163 5.94 23.80 -2.06
CA GLY A 163 5.60 24.71 -0.96
C GLY A 163 6.82 25.21 -0.18
N SER A 164 7.96 24.54 -0.25
CA SER A 164 9.20 24.93 0.41
C SER A 164 9.99 26.03 -0.33
N PHE A 165 9.60 26.36 -1.57
CA PHE A 165 10.23 27.41 -2.37
C PHE A 165 9.49 28.76 -2.35
N ILE A 166 8.39 28.87 -1.56
CA ILE A 166 7.60 30.10 -1.39
C ILE A 166 7.61 30.51 0.09
N SER A 167 8.80 30.78 0.60
CA SER A 167 8.97 31.42 1.92
C SER A 167 10.16 32.39 1.85
#